data_a870b5d4c19654f546f83f36a02f29bb
#
_entry.id   a870b5d4c19654f546f83f36a02f29bb
#
_cell.length_a   1.000
_cell.length_b   1.000
_cell.length_c   1.000
_cell.angle_alpha   90.00
_cell.angle_beta   90.00
_cell.angle_gamma   90.00
#
_symmetry.space_group_name_H-M   'P 1'
#
loop_
_entity.id
_entity.type
_entity.pdbx_description
1 polymer ?
#
loop_
_entity_poly.entity_id
_entity_poly.type
_entity_poly.pdbx_seq_one_letter_code
_entity_poly.pdbx_strand_id
1 'polypeptide(L)'
;LVGKIIPSRGAWLEFEIDKKDMVGVRIDRKRKIPVTVFLKALGWDEAAIREHFGEYESMVATLEKDHTVTQDDALLDIYRKLRPGEPPTREAAQTLIENLYFNAKRYDLAKVGRFKINKKLGTDLDLRKGLLTIEDIVWAIKYLVKMHAGELVMDSVRGQVRLETDDIDHFGNRRLRTVGELI
;
A
#
# COMPACT_ATOMS: atom_id res chain seq x y z
N LEU A 1 12.04 7.75 0.42
CA LEU A 1 10.90 7.84 -0.48
C LEU A 1 9.68 7.20 0.20
N VAL A 2 8.56 7.90 0.23
CA VAL A 2 7.34 7.48 0.93
C VAL A 2 6.13 7.66 0.04
N GLY A 3 5.25 6.66 0.01
CA GLY A 3 3.93 6.72 -0.62
C GLY A 3 2.85 6.43 0.41
N LYS A 4 1.77 7.20 0.39
CA LYS A 4 0.68 7.06 1.37
C LYS A 4 -0.66 6.97 0.68
N ILE A 5 -1.47 5.99 1.10
CA ILE A 5 -2.89 5.92 0.76
C ILE A 5 -3.67 6.37 1.99
N ILE A 6 -4.29 7.54 1.88
CA ILE A 6 -5.05 8.15 2.97
C ILE A 6 -6.53 8.10 2.60
N PRO A 7 -7.32 7.25 3.26
CA PRO A 7 -8.76 7.15 2.97
C PRO A 7 -9.53 8.34 3.52
N SER A 8 -10.76 8.48 3.06
CA SER A 8 -11.71 9.40 3.67
C SER A 8 -12.11 8.94 5.08
N ARG A 9 -12.21 7.62 5.27
CA ARG A 9 -12.50 6.97 6.55
C ARG A 9 -11.74 5.67 6.63
N GLY A 10 -11.01 5.45 7.72
CA GLY A 10 -10.31 4.20 7.98
C GLY A 10 -8.80 4.34 8.15
N ALA A 11 -8.12 3.22 8.16
CA ALA A 11 -6.70 3.13 8.41
C ALA A 11 -5.86 3.61 7.22
N TRP A 12 -4.77 4.31 7.51
CA TRP A 12 -3.78 4.69 6.50
C TRP A 12 -2.94 3.49 6.10
N LEU A 13 -2.49 3.49 4.86
CA LEU A 13 -1.54 2.52 4.34
C LEU A 13 -0.35 3.29 3.76
N GLU A 14 0.82 3.11 4.36
CA GLU A 14 2.03 3.84 3.98
C GLU A 14 3.11 2.88 3.49
N PHE A 15 3.76 3.22 2.39
CA PHE A 15 4.89 2.49 1.84
C PHE A 15 6.13 3.36 1.91
N GLU A 16 7.27 2.77 2.25
CA GLU A 16 8.52 3.50 2.43
C GLU A 16 9.70 2.69 1.88
N ILE A 17 10.56 3.35 1.12
CA ILE A 17 11.87 2.82 0.77
C ILE A 17 12.90 3.58 1.60
N ASP A 18 13.61 2.88 2.47
CA ASP A 18 14.58 3.47 3.40
C ASP A 18 15.97 3.65 2.76
N LYS A 19 16.93 4.14 3.54
CA LYS A 19 18.31 4.38 3.08
C LYS A 19 19.06 3.10 2.76
N LYS A 20 18.56 1.95 3.16
CA LYS A 20 19.15 0.63 2.86
C LYS A 20 18.44 -0.04 1.69
N ASP A 21 17.65 0.70 0.93
CA ASP A 21 16.84 0.23 -0.20
C ASP A 21 15.81 -0.85 0.16
N MET A 22 15.42 -0.91 1.43
CA MET A 22 14.40 -1.84 1.90
C MET A 22 13.02 -1.23 1.76
N VAL A 23 12.09 -1.99 1.16
CA VAL A 23 10.71 -1.56 0.99
C VAL A 23 9.88 -2.03 2.17
N GLY A 24 9.33 -1.08 2.92
CA GLY A 24 8.51 -1.35 4.08
C GLY A 24 7.10 -0.83 3.95
N VAL A 25 6.20 -1.35 4.75
CA VAL A 25 4.82 -0.89 4.86
C VAL A 25 4.47 -0.61 6.32
N ARG A 26 3.72 0.47 6.55
CA ARG A 26 3.10 0.76 7.85
C ARG A 26 1.61 0.58 7.72
N ILE A 27 1.07 -0.32 8.51
CA ILE A 27 -0.36 -0.62 8.55
C ILE A 27 -0.94 0.16 9.72
N ASP A 28 -1.92 1.00 9.44
CA ASP A 28 -2.60 1.83 10.45
C ASP A 28 -1.61 2.66 11.29
N ARG A 29 -0.58 3.21 10.65
CA ARG A 29 0.46 4.06 11.26
C ARG A 29 1.25 3.35 12.38
N LYS A 30 1.24 2.03 12.38
CA LYS A 30 1.98 1.21 13.34
C LYS A 30 3.43 1.01 12.87
N ARG A 31 4.13 0.07 13.51
CA ARG A 31 5.52 -0.23 13.21
C ARG A 31 5.70 -0.71 11.75
N LYS A 32 6.77 -0.26 11.11
CA LYS A 32 7.12 -0.67 9.74
C LYS A 32 7.47 -2.16 9.68
N ILE A 33 6.94 -2.84 8.67
CA ILE A 33 7.23 -4.24 8.36
C ILE A 33 7.68 -4.35 6.90
N PRO A 34 8.41 -5.42 6.51
CA PRO A 34 8.73 -5.63 5.11
C PRO A 34 7.46 -5.74 4.26
N VAL A 35 7.45 -5.07 3.10
CA VAL A 35 6.28 -5.10 2.22
C VAL A 35 5.98 -6.51 1.68
N THR A 36 7.00 -7.34 1.56
CA THR A 36 6.85 -8.74 1.13
C THR A 36 6.03 -9.56 2.11
N VAL A 37 6.17 -9.31 3.41
CA VAL A 37 5.32 -9.93 4.45
C VAL A 37 3.86 -9.57 4.23
N PHE A 38 3.58 -8.31 3.94
CA PHE A 38 2.23 -7.84 3.65
C PHE A 38 1.64 -8.51 2.40
N LEU A 39 2.41 -8.59 1.32
CA LEU A 39 1.98 -9.26 0.09
C LEU A 39 1.69 -10.75 0.32
N LYS A 40 2.53 -11.44 1.08
CA LYS A 40 2.29 -12.84 1.44
C LYS A 40 1.01 -13.01 2.27
N ALA A 41 0.78 -12.11 3.21
CA ALA A 41 -0.45 -12.09 4.01
C ALA A 41 -1.70 -11.91 3.15
N LEU A 42 -1.60 -11.18 2.04
CA LEU A 42 -2.68 -10.97 1.07
C LEU A 42 -2.85 -12.13 0.09
N GLY A 43 -2.01 -13.17 0.16
CA GLY A 43 -2.12 -14.36 -0.65
C GLY A 43 -1.10 -14.49 -1.77
N TRP A 44 -0.15 -13.58 -1.87
CA TRP A 44 0.96 -13.66 -2.83
C TRP A 44 2.07 -14.54 -2.27
N ASP A 45 2.53 -15.50 -3.06
CA ASP A 45 3.70 -16.30 -2.69
C ASP A 45 5.00 -15.65 -3.19
N GLU A 46 6.13 -16.25 -2.82
CA GLU A 46 7.45 -15.75 -3.23
C GLU A 46 7.60 -15.75 -4.76
N ALA A 47 7.09 -16.76 -5.44
CA ALA A 47 7.16 -16.88 -6.90
C ALA A 47 6.41 -15.72 -7.58
N ALA A 48 5.21 -15.38 -7.11
CA ALA A 48 4.43 -14.27 -7.62
C ALA A 48 5.13 -12.93 -7.39
N ILE A 49 5.72 -12.72 -6.22
CA ILE A 49 6.48 -11.51 -5.90
C ILE A 49 7.70 -11.38 -6.82
N ARG A 50 8.44 -12.45 -7.05
CA ARG A 50 9.60 -12.46 -7.95
C ARG A 50 9.20 -12.23 -9.41
N GLU A 51 8.08 -12.77 -9.85
CA GLU A 51 7.57 -12.56 -11.20
C GLU A 51 7.24 -11.09 -11.45
N HIS A 52 6.57 -10.43 -10.50
CA HIS A 52 6.13 -9.04 -10.66
C HIS A 52 7.18 -7.99 -10.33
N PHE A 53 8.10 -8.28 -9.41
CA PHE A 53 9.04 -7.32 -8.84
C PHE A 53 10.51 -7.73 -8.92
N GLY A 54 10.83 -8.87 -9.54
CA GLY A 54 12.19 -9.42 -9.56
C GLY A 54 13.22 -8.55 -10.28
N GLU A 55 12.79 -7.61 -11.11
CA GLU A 55 13.66 -6.64 -11.77
C GLU A 55 14.08 -5.46 -10.86
N TYR A 56 13.44 -5.32 -9.70
CA TYR A 56 13.73 -4.24 -8.75
C TYR A 56 14.58 -4.75 -7.58
N GLU A 57 15.81 -4.27 -7.49
CA GLU A 57 16.76 -4.69 -6.45
C GLU A 57 16.23 -4.47 -5.03
N SER A 58 15.50 -3.36 -4.81
CA SER A 58 14.91 -3.05 -3.51
C SER A 58 13.89 -4.11 -3.07
N MET A 59 13.08 -4.63 -4.00
CA MET A 59 12.13 -5.69 -3.70
C MET A 59 12.82 -7.03 -3.47
N VAL A 60 13.83 -7.36 -4.26
CA VAL A 60 14.61 -8.59 -4.08
C VAL A 60 15.34 -8.57 -2.74
N ALA A 61 15.99 -7.46 -2.39
CA ALA A 61 16.68 -7.30 -1.10
C ALA A 61 15.70 -7.42 0.08
N THR A 62 14.50 -6.88 -0.06
CA THR A 62 13.45 -6.98 0.97
C THR A 62 13.00 -8.44 1.12
N LEU A 63 12.79 -9.14 0.01
CA LEU A 63 12.37 -10.54 0.01
C LEU A 63 13.42 -11.45 0.65
N GLU A 64 14.70 -11.21 0.40
CA GLU A 64 15.81 -11.98 0.99
C GLU A 64 15.90 -11.83 2.52
N LYS A 65 15.50 -10.68 3.05
CA LYS A 65 15.44 -10.43 4.50
C LYS A 65 14.12 -10.82 5.16
N ASP A 66 13.15 -11.20 4.38
CA ASP A 66 11.86 -11.67 4.87
C ASP A 66 11.96 -13.13 5.29
N HIS A 67 11.71 -13.40 6.56
CA HIS A 67 11.80 -14.75 7.14
C HIS A 67 10.48 -15.52 7.07
N THR A 68 9.41 -14.90 6.62
CA THR A 68 8.13 -15.59 6.45
C THR A 68 8.14 -16.47 5.20
N VAL A 69 7.53 -17.64 5.26
CA VAL A 69 7.48 -18.60 4.15
C VAL A 69 6.07 -18.71 3.60
N THR A 70 5.08 -18.90 4.47
CA THR A 70 3.68 -19.12 4.09
C THR A 70 2.84 -17.88 4.35
N GLN A 71 1.62 -17.88 3.81
CA GLN A 71 0.62 -16.85 4.12
C GLN A 71 0.32 -16.80 5.62
N ASP A 72 0.22 -17.96 6.26
CA ASP A 72 -0.05 -18.05 7.69
C ASP A 72 1.07 -17.44 8.53
N ASP A 73 2.33 -17.69 8.18
CA ASP A 73 3.49 -17.06 8.82
C ASP A 73 3.40 -15.54 8.74
N ALA A 74 3.09 -15.02 7.55
CA ALA A 74 2.97 -13.59 7.30
C ALA A 74 1.82 -12.96 8.09
N LEU A 75 0.66 -13.60 8.11
CA LEU A 75 -0.50 -13.15 8.88
C LEU A 75 -0.19 -13.07 10.37
N LEU A 76 0.43 -14.11 10.91
CA LEU A 76 0.79 -14.15 12.34
C LEU A 76 1.84 -13.09 12.70
N ASP A 77 2.82 -12.87 11.82
CA ASP A 77 3.85 -11.86 12.02
C ASP A 77 3.25 -10.45 12.07
N ILE A 78 2.36 -10.14 11.15
CA ILE A 78 1.63 -8.85 11.13
C ILE A 78 0.79 -8.69 12.39
N TYR A 79 0.06 -9.73 12.78
CA TYR A 79 -0.80 -9.67 13.96
C TYR A 79 0.00 -9.38 15.23
N ARG A 80 1.15 -10.03 15.40
CA ARG A 80 2.04 -9.77 16.55
C ARG A 80 2.50 -8.32 16.62
N LYS A 81 2.74 -7.70 15.47
CA LYS A 81 3.20 -6.31 15.40
C LYS A 81 2.08 -5.30 15.59
N LEU A 82 0.86 -5.62 15.14
CA LEU A 82 -0.30 -4.74 15.29
C LEU A 82 -0.98 -4.88 16.66
N ARG A 83 -0.93 -6.06 17.24
CA ARG A 83 -1.58 -6.40 18.52
C ARG A 83 -0.59 -7.08 19.48
N PRO A 84 0.44 -6.36 19.95
CA PRO A 84 1.40 -6.93 20.89
C PRO A 84 0.70 -7.42 22.18
N GLY A 85 1.09 -8.60 22.64
CA GLY A 85 0.55 -9.18 23.87
C GLY A 85 -0.73 -9.99 23.71
N GLU A 86 -1.37 -9.96 22.55
CA GLU A 86 -2.50 -10.84 22.27
C GLU A 86 -2.03 -12.14 21.61
N PRO A 87 -2.66 -13.30 21.95
CA PRO A 87 -2.28 -14.56 21.31
C PRO A 87 -2.63 -14.52 19.82
N PRO A 88 -1.65 -14.71 18.93
CA PRO A 88 -1.90 -14.66 17.50
C PRO A 88 -2.57 -15.95 17.01
N THR A 89 -3.65 -15.78 16.24
CA THR A 89 -4.27 -16.85 15.47
C THR A 89 -4.43 -16.42 14.02
N ARG A 90 -4.46 -17.39 13.09
CA ARG A 90 -4.63 -17.09 11.67
C ARG A 90 -5.95 -16.35 11.42
N GLU A 91 -7.02 -16.82 12.01
CA GLU A 91 -8.36 -16.25 11.83
C GLU A 91 -8.44 -14.82 12.36
N ALA A 92 -7.87 -14.56 13.53
CA ALA A 92 -7.82 -13.21 14.10
C ALA A 92 -6.97 -12.26 13.25
N ALA A 93 -5.84 -12.74 12.72
CA ALA A 93 -4.97 -11.97 11.85
C ALA A 93 -5.65 -11.62 10.53
N GLN A 94 -6.30 -12.59 9.90
CA GLN A 94 -7.04 -12.37 8.66
C GLN A 94 -8.20 -11.39 8.86
N THR A 95 -8.97 -11.56 9.91
CA THR A 95 -10.07 -10.66 10.26
C THR A 95 -9.58 -9.24 10.51
N LEU A 96 -8.45 -9.08 11.19
CA LEU A 96 -7.86 -7.78 11.45
C LEU A 96 -7.53 -7.04 10.15
N ILE A 97 -6.85 -7.70 9.22
CA ILE A 97 -6.46 -7.10 7.94
C ILE A 97 -7.69 -6.80 7.09
N GLU A 98 -8.65 -7.71 7.01
CA GLU A 98 -9.90 -7.50 6.28
C GLU A 98 -10.68 -6.29 6.80
N ASN A 99 -10.74 -6.13 8.12
CA ASN A 99 -11.44 -5.00 8.72
C ASN A 99 -10.72 -3.66 8.49
N LEU A 100 -9.40 -3.66 8.31
CA LEU A 100 -8.66 -2.42 8.10
C LEU A 100 -8.90 -1.81 6.72
N TYR A 101 -8.92 -2.62 5.65
CA TYR A 101 -8.92 -2.10 4.28
C TYR A 101 -10.01 -2.67 3.38
N PHE A 102 -10.63 -3.78 3.74
CA PHE A 102 -11.53 -4.53 2.88
C PHE A 102 -12.95 -4.66 3.43
N ASN A 103 -13.29 -3.88 4.45
CA ASN A 103 -14.62 -3.86 5.07
C ASN A 103 -15.26 -2.49 4.88
N ALA A 104 -16.37 -2.44 4.15
CA ALA A 104 -17.09 -1.20 3.82
C ALA A 104 -17.60 -0.42 5.04
N LYS A 105 -17.79 -1.10 6.17
CA LYS A 105 -18.20 -0.44 7.42
C LYS A 105 -17.06 0.35 8.08
N ARG A 106 -15.81 0.03 7.76
CA ARG A 106 -14.63 0.57 8.43
C ARG A 106 -13.68 1.34 7.52
N TYR A 107 -13.84 1.21 6.21
CA TYR A 107 -12.93 1.80 5.25
C TYR A 107 -13.70 2.39 4.06
N ASP A 108 -13.34 3.59 3.66
CA ASP A 108 -13.90 4.23 2.48
C ASP A 108 -12.91 5.24 1.89
N LEU A 109 -12.52 5.03 0.65
CA LEU A 109 -11.72 5.99 -0.11
C LEU A 109 -12.55 7.21 -0.52
N ALA A 110 -13.88 7.08 -0.60
CA ALA A 110 -14.79 7.97 -1.26
C ALA A 110 -14.50 8.10 -2.78
N LYS A 111 -15.38 8.76 -3.51
CA LYS A 111 -15.23 8.92 -4.98
C LYS A 111 -13.94 9.68 -5.33
N VAL A 112 -13.60 10.71 -4.57
CA VAL A 112 -12.39 11.52 -4.79
C VAL A 112 -11.13 10.69 -4.59
N GLY A 113 -11.07 9.89 -3.53
CA GLY A 113 -9.92 9.01 -3.27
C GLY A 113 -9.76 7.95 -4.36
N ARG A 114 -10.85 7.31 -4.77
CA ARG A 114 -10.83 6.34 -5.88
C ARG A 114 -10.39 6.99 -7.18
N PHE A 115 -10.89 8.16 -7.50
CA PHE A 115 -10.48 8.90 -8.69
C PHE A 115 -8.96 9.21 -8.68
N LYS A 116 -8.44 9.68 -7.56
CA LYS A 116 -7.00 10.00 -7.44
C LYS A 116 -6.12 8.77 -7.59
N ILE A 117 -6.50 7.65 -6.98
CA ILE A 117 -5.77 6.39 -7.10
C ILE A 117 -5.79 5.91 -8.55
N ASN A 118 -6.96 5.89 -9.20
CA ASN A 118 -7.09 5.49 -10.60
C ASN A 118 -6.20 6.34 -11.50
N LYS A 119 -6.23 7.65 -11.31
CA LYS A 119 -5.42 8.59 -12.11
C LYS A 119 -3.93 8.35 -11.92
N LYS A 120 -3.49 8.19 -10.67
CA LYS A 120 -2.08 8.00 -10.35
C LYS A 120 -1.54 6.65 -10.82
N LEU A 121 -2.31 5.59 -10.65
CA LEU A 121 -1.89 4.23 -10.98
C LEU A 121 -2.25 3.81 -12.42
N GLY A 122 -2.99 4.63 -13.14
CA GLY A 122 -3.42 4.31 -14.50
C GLY A 122 -4.50 3.24 -14.56
N THR A 123 -5.31 3.13 -13.51
CA THR A 123 -6.43 2.18 -13.41
C THR A 123 -7.76 2.87 -13.69
N ASP A 124 -8.81 2.09 -13.92
CA ASP A 124 -10.15 2.60 -14.27
C ASP A 124 -11.25 1.84 -13.52
N LEU A 125 -11.12 1.78 -12.20
CA LEU A 125 -12.13 1.18 -11.34
C LEU A 125 -13.31 2.13 -11.13
N ASP A 126 -14.51 1.56 -10.95
CA ASP A 126 -15.72 2.33 -10.66
C ASP A 126 -15.50 3.27 -9.46
N LEU A 127 -15.86 4.54 -9.61
CA LEU A 127 -15.68 5.55 -8.55
C LEU A 127 -16.46 5.25 -7.27
N ARG A 128 -17.47 4.38 -7.35
CA ARG A 128 -18.23 3.91 -6.18
C ARG A 128 -17.50 2.85 -5.37
N LYS A 129 -16.38 2.31 -5.90
CA LYS A 129 -15.58 1.31 -5.21
C LYS A 129 -14.71 1.96 -4.14
N GLY A 130 -15.24 2.05 -2.94
CA GLY A 130 -14.59 2.71 -1.80
C GLY A 130 -13.53 1.88 -1.10
N LEU A 131 -13.48 0.56 -1.34
CA LEU A 131 -12.51 -0.33 -0.72
C LEU A 131 -11.23 -0.43 -1.54
N LEU A 132 -10.10 -0.70 -0.89
CA LEU A 132 -8.87 -1.09 -1.58
C LEU A 132 -9.04 -2.46 -2.22
N THR A 133 -8.35 -2.66 -3.33
CA THR A 133 -8.15 -3.98 -3.94
C THR A 133 -6.69 -4.39 -3.77
N ILE A 134 -6.42 -5.69 -3.89
CA ILE A 134 -5.03 -6.18 -3.90
C ILE A 134 -4.26 -5.56 -5.05
N GLU A 135 -4.90 -5.36 -6.19
CA GLU A 135 -4.30 -4.68 -7.35
C GLU A 135 -3.90 -3.23 -7.04
N ASP A 136 -4.72 -2.48 -6.33
CA ASP A 136 -4.36 -1.12 -5.88
C ASP A 136 -3.06 -1.14 -5.08
N ILE A 137 -2.94 -2.08 -4.17
CA ILE A 137 -1.76 -2.22 -3.31
C ILE A 137 -0.53 -2.60 -4.14
N VAL A 138 -0.65 -3.58 -5.01
CA VAL A 138 0.44 -4.03 -5.89
C VAL A 138 0.90 -2.90 -6.82
N TRP A 139 -0.02 -2.19 -7.45
CA TRP A 139 0.33 -1.07 -8.34
C TRP A 139 0.92 0.12 -7.56
N ALA A 140 0.47 0.38 -6.33
CA ALA A 140 1.05 1.41 -5.47
C ALA A 140 2.51 1.09 -5.12
N ILE A 141 2.80 -0.16 -4.77
CA ILE A 141 4.17 -0.63 -4.52
C ILE A 141 5.01 -0.50 -5.79
N LYS A 142 4.48 -0.94 -6.92
CA LYS A 142 5.18 -0.87 -8.20
C LYS A 142 5.48 0.56 -8.63
N TYR A 143 4.54 1.48 -8.41
CA TYR A 143 4.75 2.90 -8.64
C TYR A 143 5.92 3.43 -7.81
N LEU A 144 5.98 3.08 -6.54
CA LEU A 144 7.03 3.53 -5.63
C LEU A 144 8.40 2.99 -6.02
N VAL A 145 8.51 1.69 -6.33
CA VAL A 145 9.80 1.07 -6.71
C VAL A 145 10.26 1.54 -8.09
N LYS A 146 9.36 1.82 -9.01
CA LYS A 146 9.70 2.45 -10.30
C LYS A 146 10.24 3.86 -10.12
N MET A 147 9.60 4.65 -9.29
CA MET A 147 10.06 6.01 -8.96
C MET A 147 11.46 5.96 -8.31
N HIS A 148 11.68 5.03 -7.39
CA HIS A 148 12.97 4.83 -6.74
C HIS A 148 14.07 4.43 -7.74
N ALA A 149 13.74 3.59 -8.71
CA ALA A 149 14.65 3.19 -9.79
C ALA A 149 14.88 4.30 -10.84
N GLY A 150 14.12 5.39 -10.79
CA GLY A 150 14.21 6.49 -11.74
C GLY A 150 13.72 6.14 -13.14
N GLU A 151 12.79 5.20 -13.27
CA GLU A 151 12.24 4.79 -14.57
C GLU A 151 11.46 5.91 -15.25
N LEU A 152 11.55 5.95 -16.58
CA LEU A 152 10.74 6.83 -17.41
C LEU A 152 9.38 6.20 -17.67
N VAL A 153 8.34 7.01 -17.64
CA VAL A 153 6.97 6.60 -17.96
C VAL A 153 6.43 7.50 -19.07
N MET A 154 5.45 7.00 -19.81
CA MET A 154 4.77 7.80 -20.84
C MET A 154 3.69 8.66 -20.20
N ASP A 155 3.81 9.95 -20.40
CA ASP A 155 2.78 10.94 -20.05
C ASP A 155 2.06 11.36 -21.33
N SER A 156 0.73 11.43 -21.30
CA SER A 156 -0.08 11.75 -22.48
C SER A 156 0.15 13.17 -23.01
N VAL A 157 0.64 14.06 -22.19
CA VAL A 157 0.87 15.47 -22.54
C VAL A 157 2.35 15.79 -22.74
N ARG A 158 3.22 15.27 -21.86
CA ARG A 158 4.64 15.61 -21.80
C ARG A 158 5.56 14.60 -22.48
N GLY A 159 5.04 13.45 -22.94
CA GLY A 159 5.85 12.37 -23.51
C GLY A 159 6.51 11.50 -22.45
N GLN A 160 7.78 11.12 -22.67
CA GLN A 160 8.53 10.36 -21.65
C GLN A 160 8.97 11.26 -20.51
N VAL A 161 8.54 10.94 -19.31
CA VAL A 161 8.87 11.68 -18.08
C VAL A 161 9.26 10.74 -16.95
N ARG A 162 10.04 11.23 -16.00
CA ARG A 162 10.29 10.51 -14.75
C ARG A 162 9.12 10.69 -13.81
N LEU A 163 8.83 9.65 -13.03
CA LEU A 163 7.86 9.76 -11.95
C LEU A 163 8.38 10.72 -10.88
N GLU A 164 7.52 11.63 -10.46
CA GLU A 164 7.85 12.65 -9.46
C GLU A 164 6.97 12.49 -8.22
N THR A 165 7.45 12.98 -7.10
CA THR A 165 6.66 13.05 -5.87
C THR A 165 5.56 14.08 -6.00
N ASP A 166 4.45 13.87 -5.32
CA ASP A 166 3.35 14.83 -5.30
C ASP A 166 3.72 16.07 -4.49
N ASP A 167 3.24 17.23 -4.93
CA ASP A 167 3.24 18.43 -4.14
C ASP A 167 2.10 18.34 -3.10
N ILE A 168 2.46 18.17 -1.84
CA ILE A 168 1.50 18.03 -0.74
C ILE A 168 0.75 19.33 -0.45
N ASP A 169 1.27 20.48 -0.88
CA ASP A 169 0.63 21.78 -0.69
C ASP A 169 -0.32 22.14 -1.82
N HIS A 170 -0.33 21.37 -2.93
CA HIS A 170 -1.26 21.57 -4.02
C HIS A 170 -2.69 21.23 -3.57
N PHE A 171 -3.66 22.10 -3.88
CA PHE A 171 -5.06 21.90 -3.49
C PHE A 171 -5.65 20.58 -3.99
N GLY A 172 -5.22 20.06 -5.13
CA GLY A 172 -5.64 18.74 -5.63
C GLY A 172 -5.23 17.58 -4.72
N ASN A 173 -4.22 17.76 -3.87
CA ASN A 173 -3.70 16.74 -2.95
C ASN A 173 -4.13 16.99 -1.49
N ARG A 174 -4.83 18.10 -1.21
CA ARG A 174 -5.36 18.43 0.10
C ARG A 174 -6.88 18.32 0.09
N ARG A 175 -7.42 17.75 1.15
CA ARG A 175 -8.85 17.70 1.38
C ARG A 175 -9.24 18.77 2.39
N LEU A 176 -10.14 19.68 1.97
CA LEU A 176 -10.78 20.61 2.87
C LEU A 176 -11.98 19.95 3.55
N ARG A 177 -12.00 19.95 4.87
CA ARG A 177 -13.15 19.46 5.65
C ARG A 177 -14.07 20.62 5.96
N THR A 178 -15.36 20.42 5.71
CA THR A 178 -16.40 21.37 6.12
C THR A 178 -16.65 21.25 7.61
N VAL A 179 -17.28 22.29 8.20
CA VAL A 179 -17.67 22.26 9.63
C VAL A 179 -18.52 21.03 9.95
N GLY A 180 -19.41 20.61 9.04
CA GLY A 180 -20.24 19.42 9.23
C GLY A 180 -19.46 18.12 9.31
N GLU A 181 -18.28 18.04 8.72
CA GLU A 181 -17.41 16.87 8.83
C GLU A 181 -16.58 16.84 10.12
N LEU A 182 -16.45 17.98 10.79
CA LEU A 182 -15.70 18.12 12.04
C LEU A 182 -16.53 17.88 13.29
N ILE A 183 -17.84 17.85 13.16
CA ILE A 183 -18.80 17.55 14.22
C ILE A 183 -19.16 16.08 14.18
#